data_425c115c4b0012f93ac57be0962c91ab
#
_entry.id   425c115c4b0012f93ac57be0962c91ab
#
_cell.length_a   1.000
_cell.length_b   1.000
_cell.length_c   1.000
_cell.angle_alpha   90.00
_cell.angle_beta   90.00
_cell.angle_gamma   90.00
#
_symmetry.space_group_name_H-M   'P 1'
#
loop_
_entity.id
_entity.type
_entity.pdbx_description
1 polymer ?
#
loop_
_entity_poly.entity_id
_entity_poly.type
_entity_poly.pdbx_seq_one_letter_code
_entity_poly.pdbx_strand_id
1 'polypeptide(L)'
;MKTDDPWVVVWAIPKNEIDVPCWLMVKHIERGWELPGGKQLENEENDVTALRELYEETGLLGVAISEDENIIKGGVVVLVEINEEPEPYGWDSDDENIIEVGWCVEIPDELYWGGKEIKKLIDYDWSDSRTFKS
;
A
#
# COMPACT_ATOMS: atom_id res chain seq x y z
N MET A 1 24.82 -2.45 -17.18
CA MET A 1 23.46 -2.36 -17.09
C MET A 1 22.97 -2.78 -15.73
N LYS A 2 22.17 -2.12 -15.20
CA LYS A 2 21.72 -2.50 -13.98
C LYS A 2 20.25 -2.55 -14.01
N THR A 3 19.71 -3.33 -13.25
CA THR A 3 18.32 -3.35 -13.07
C THR A 3 18.06 -2.92 -11.67
N ASP A 4 17.33 -1.87 -11.53
CA ASP A 4 16.80 -1.55 -10.24
C ASP A 4 15.69 -2.53 -9.94
N ASP A 5 15.69 -3.04 -8.74
CA ASP A 5 14.58 -3.84 -8.29
C ASP A 5 13.33 -2.98 -8.30
N PRO A 6 12.20 -3.51 -8.76
CA PRO A 6 10.98 -2.71 -8.79
C PRO A 6 10.56 -2.32 -7.38
N TRP A 7 10.08 -1.09 -7.29
CA TRP A 7 9.48 -0.61 -6.07
C TRP A 7 8.04 -1.10 -6.02
N VAL A 8 7.66 -1.74 -4.94
CA VAL A 8 6.30 -2.26 -4.76
C VAL A 8 5.56 -1.36 -3.78
N VAL A 9 4.44 -0.85 -4.22
CA VAL A 9 3.57 0.02 -3.41
C VAL A 9 2.28 -0.73 -3.13
N VAL A 10 1.79 -0.62 -1.90
CA VAL A 10 0.62 -1.37 -1.45
C VAL A 10 -0.60 -0.45 -1.40
N TRP A 11 -1.64 -0.81 -2.14
CA TRP A 11 -2.94 -0.18 -2.01
C TRP A 11 -3.81 -1.13 -1.19
N ALA A 12 -3.84 -0.88 0.11
CA ALA A 12 -4.51 -1.77 1.06
C ALA A 12 -5.86 -1.18 1.45
N ILE A 13 -6.91 -1.93 1.19
CA ILE A 13 -8.29 -1.49 1.43
C ILE A 13 -9.01 -2.53 2.29
N PRO A 14 -10.09 -2.14 2.95
CA PRO A 14 -10.89 -3.10 3.70
C PRO A 14 -11.55 -4.10 2.74
N LYS A 15 -11.60 -5.35 3.15
CA LYS A 15 -12.27 -6.40 2.36
C LYS A 15 -13.75 -6.12 2.22
N ASN A 16 -14.39 -5.66 3.30
CA ASN A 16 -15.81 -5.36 3.29
C ASN A 16 -16.04 -3.94 2.78
N GLU A 17 -17.09 -3.77 1.97
CA GLU A 17 -17.42 -2.46 1.43
C GLU A 17 -17.79 -1.49 2.53
N ILE A 18 -17.34 -0.26 2.37
CA ILE A 18 -17.73 0.85 3.21
C ILE A 18 -18.16 1.99 2.31
N ASP A 19 -18.89 2.95 2.86
CA ASP A 19 -19.51 4.01 2.06
C ASP A 19 -18.53 4.99 1.42
N VAL A 20 -17.32 5.08 1.97
CA VAL A 20 -16.32 6.00 1.46
C VAL A 20 -15.04 5.24 1.16
N PRO A 21 -14.23 5.71 0.19
CA PRO A 21 -12.92 5.12 -0.04
C PRO A 21 -12.08 5.17 1.23
N CYS A 22 -11.36 4.08 1.48
CA CYS A 22 -10.56 3.97 2.70
C CYS A 22 -9.34 3.12 2.39
N TRP A 23 -8.17 3.59 2.80
CA TRP A 23 -6.92 2.89 2.50
C TRP A 23 -5.94 3.11 3.64
N LEU A 24 -4.92 2.24 3.72
CA LEU A 24 -3.88 2.36 4.75
C LEU A 24 -2.76 3.28 4.29
N MET A 25 -2.25 4.06 5.23
CA MET A 25 -1.03 4.84 5.03
C MET A 25 -0.14 4.71 6.26
N VAL A 26 1.14 4.97 6.05
CA VAL A 26 2.14 4.98 7.12
C VAL A 26 2.83 6.35 7.13
N LYS A 27 3.20 6.80 8.32
CA LYS A 27 3.92 8.07 8.44
C LYS A 27 5.38 7.78 8.76
N HIS A 28 6.24 8.08 7.79
CA HIS A 28 7.68 7.88 7.96
C HIS A 28 8.24 9.00 8.83
N ILE A 29 9.16 8.62 9.73
CA ILE A 29 9.70 9.54 10.72
C ILE A 29 10.36 10.78 10.11
N GLU A 30 10.96 10.63 8.92
CA GLU A 30 11.65 11.75 8.28
C GLU A 30 10.86 12.33 7.12
N ARG A 31 10.05 11.54 6.43
CA ARG A 31 9.43 11.98 5.18
C ARG A 31 8.00 12.46 5.30
N GLY A 32 7.18 11.76 6.10
CA GLY A 32 5.76 12.07 6.20
C GLY A 32 4.90 10.90 5.74
N TRP A 33 3.65 11.18 5.41
CA TRP A 33 2.69 10.14 5.05
C TRP A 33 2.95 9.60 3.65
N GLU A 34 2.86 8.28 3.51
CA GLU A 34 3.05 7.60 2.24
C GLU A 34 2.30 6.27 2.25
N LEU A 35 2.10 5.70 1.08
CA LEU A 35 1.54 4.36 0.98
C LEU A 35 2.58 3.35 1.46
N PRO A 36 2.15 2.25 2.09
CA PRO A 36 3.10 1.21 2.49
C PRO A 36 3.82 0.65 1.26
N GLY A 37 5.02 0.16 1.44
CA GLY A 37 5.75 -0.45 0.34
C GLY A 37 7.23 -0.49 0.57
N GLY A 38 7.93 -0.98 -0.42
CA GLY A 38 9.38 -1.09 -0.37
C GLY A 38 9.93 -1.82 -1.57
N LYS A 39 11.22 -2.08 -1.53
CA LYS A 39 11.90 -2.77 -2.62
C LYS A 39 11.70 -4.27 -2.53
N GLN A 40 11.56 -4.88 -3.68
CA GLN A 40 11.52 -6.32 -3.80
C GLN A 40 12.88 -6.91 -3.42
N LEU A 41 12.85 -7.95 -2.61
CA LEU A 41 14.06 -8.68 -2.28
C LEU A 41 14.33 -9.71 -3.37
N GLU A 42 15.56 -10.24 -3.36
CA GLU A 42 15.95 -11.25 -4.33
C GLU A 42 15.01 -12.44 -4.24
N ASN A 43 14.52 -12.87 -5.39
CA ASN A 43 13.62 -14.01 -5.54
C ASN A 43 12.22 -13.81 -4.95
N GLU A 44 11.86 -12.58 -4.58
CA GLU A 44 10.49 -12.32 -4.16
C GLU A 44 9.61 -11.99 -5.37
N GLU A 45 8.39 -12.51 -5.35
CA GLU A 45 7.35 -12.07 -6.27
C GLU A 45 6.71 -10.79 -5.71
N ASN A 46 6.01 -10.04 -6.56
CA ASN A 46 5.43 -8.76 -6.14
C ASN A 46 4.43 -8.88 -5.00
N ASP A 47 3.60 -9.93 -5.02
CA ASP A 47 2.63 -10.15 -3.94
C ASP A 47 3.32 -10.45 -2.61
N VAL A 48 4.41 -11.20 -2.65
CA VAL A 48 5.17 -11.53 -1.45
C VAL A 48 5.79 -10.25 -0.87
N THR A 49 6.39 -9.42 -1.74
CA THR A 49 6.96 -8.15 -1.30
C THR A 49 5.89 -7.26 -0.66
N ALA A 50 4.72 -7.15 -1.33
CA ALA A 50 3.64 -6.30 -0.84
C ALA A 50 3.18 -6.74 0.54
N LEU A 51 2.94 -8.05 0.72
CA LEU A 51 2.44 -8.57 1.99
C LEU A 51 3.49 -8.47 3.09
N ARG A 52 4.77 -8.69 2.76
CA ARG A 52 5.85 -8.56 3.73
C ARG A 52 6.00 -7.11 4.20
N GLU A 53 6.06 -6.17 3.25
CA GLU A 53 6.21 -4.77 3.60
C GLU A 53 5.00 -4.26 4.39
N LEU A 54 3.81 -4.67 3.98
CA LEU A 54 2.59 -4.28 4.70
C LEU A 54 2.66 -4.74 6.16
N TYR A 55 3.02 -6.00 6.37
CA TYR A 55 3.10 -6.53 7.73
C TYR A 55 4.20 -5.84 8.55
N GLU A 56 5.37 -5.64 7.94
CA GLU A 56 6.48 -4.99 8.65
C GLU A 56 6.12 -3.57 9.08
N GLU A 57 5.40 -2.84 8.24
CA GLU A 57 5.10 -1.44 8.50
C GLU A 57 3.82 -1.24 9.30
N THR A 58 2.82 -2.08 9.13
CA THR A 58 1.51 -1.87 9.75
C THR A 58 1.12 -2.91 10.79
N GLY A 59 1.73 -4.07 10.76
CA GLY A 59 1.33 -5.20 11.60
C GLY A 59 0.11 -5.95 11.09
N LEU A 60 -0.43 -5.56 9.94
CA LEU A 60 -1.64 -6.19 9.41
C LEU A 60 -1.32 -7.23 8.35
N LEU A 61 -2.16 -8.24 8.29
CA LEU A 61 -2.10 -9.29 7.28
C LEU A 61 -3.22 -9.05 6.27
N GLY A 62 -2.92 -9.34 5.02
CA GLY A 62 -3.90 -9.16 3.96
C GLY A 62 -3.78 -10.22 2.88
N VAL A 63 -4.64 -10.09 1.87
CA VAL A 63 -4.62 -10.97 0.70
C VAL A 63 -4.36 -10.11 -0.52
N ALA A 64 -3.33 -10.46 -1.27
CA ALA A 64 -3.00 -9.75 -2.51
C ALA A 64 -3.98 -10.18 -3.60
N ILE A 65 -4.60 -9.21 -4.23
CA ILE A 65 -5.65 -9.46 -5.23
C ILE A 65 -5.14 -9.24 -6.64
N SER A 66 -4.55 -8.09 -6.91
CA SER A 66 -4.13 -7.70 -8.26
C SER A 66 -2.90 -6.82 -8.20
N GLU A 67 -2.22 -6.72 -9.32
CA GLU A 67 -1.09 -5.81 -9.46
C GLU A 67 -1.19 -5.06 -10.78
N ASP A 68 -0.64 -3.86 -10.82
CA ASP A 68 -0.63 -3.05 -12.02
C ASP A 68 0.65 -2.22 -12.05
N GLU A 69 1.38 -2.26 -13.15
CA GLU A 69 2.64 -1.54 -13.30
C GLU A 69 2.50 -0.23 -14.04
N ASN A 70 1.28 0.16 -14.36
CA ASN A 70 1.00 1.38 -15.14
C ASN A 70 0.52 2.55 -14.30
N ILE A 71 0.40 2.38 -12.99
CA ILE A 71 -0.12 3.42 -12.10
C ILE A 71 0.97 4.36 -11.64
N ILE A 72 2.14 3.81 -11.29
CA ILE A 72 3.28 4.61 -10.86
C ILE A 72 4.47 4.34 -11.76
N LYS A 73 5.30 5.35 -11.93
CA LYS A 73 6.50 5.21 -12.75
C LYS A 73 7.59 4.50 -11.94
N GLY A 74 8.13 3.45 -12.51
CA GLY A 74 9.24 2.72 -11.90
C GLY A 74 8.85 1.77 -10.81
N GLY A 75 7.57 1.40 -10.73
CA GLY A 75 7.13 0.47 -9.70
C GLY A 75 5.83 -0.19 -10.04
N VAL A 76 5.37 -0.99 -9.09
CA VAL A 76 4.15 -1.78 -9.21
C VAL A 76 3.26 -1.46 -8.02
N VAL A 77 1.97 -1.29 -8.27
CA VAL A 77 0.99 -1.17 -7.18
C VAL A 77 0.29 -2.51 -7.03
N VAL A 78 0.26 -3.02 -5.80
CA VAL A 78 -0.43 -4.26 -5.47
C VAL A 78 -1.66 -3.94 -4.65
N LEU A 79 -2.81 -4.38 -5.14
CA LEU A 79 -4.08 -4.26 -4.42
C LEU A 79 -4.16 -5.35 -3.37
N VAL A 80 -4.33 -4.97 -2.12
CA VAL A 80 -4.41 -5.90 -1.00
C VAL A 80 -5.71 -5.66 -0.24
N GLU A 81 -6.42 -6.73 0.09
CA GLU A 81 -7.61 -6.65 0.93
C GLU A 81 -7.28 -7.07 2.34
N ILE A 82 -7.73 -6.27 3.29
CA ILE A 82 -7.52 -6.49 4.72
C ILE A 82 -8.85 -6.90 5.33
N ASN A 83 -8.87 -8.05 6.00
CA ASN A 83 -10.10 -8.54 6.63
C ASN A 83 -10.24 -8.02 8.07
N GLU A 84 -10.22 -6.70 8.19
CA GLU A 84 -10.45 -6.01 9.46
C GLU A 84 -11.21 -4.74 9.16
N GLU A 85 -12.04 -4.32 10.10
CA GLU A 85 -12.76 -3.08 9.95
C GLU A 85 -11.83 -1.90 10.25
N PRO A 86 -11.84 -0.87 9.39
CA PRO A 86 -11.02 0.31 9.67
C PRO A 86 -11.44 1.00 10.95
N GLU A 87 -10.46 1.42 11.73
CA GLU A 87 -10.70 2.18 12.94
C GLU A 87 -10.24 3.62 12.72
N PRO A 88 -10.89 4.59 13.38
CA PRO A 88 -10.54 6.00 13.15
C PRO A 88 -9.24 6.44 13.79
N TYR A 89 -8.68 5.63 14.67
CA TYR A 89 -7.44 6.00 15.36
C TYR A 89 -6.26 5.26 14.77
N GLY A 90 -5.14 5.96 14.67
CA GLY A 90 -3.89 5.34 14.22
C GLY A 90 -3.26 4.50 15.32
N TRP A 91 -2.22 3.79 14.97
CA TRP A 91 -1.48 2.98 15.92
C TRP A 91 0.01 3.03 15.60
N ASP A 92 0.82 2.58 16.56
CA ASP A 92 2.26 2.56 16.42
C ASP A 92 2.70 1.36 15.58
N SER A 93 3.76 1.57 14.82
CA SER A 93 4.39 0.49 14.04
C SER A 93 5.55 -0.10 14.83
N ASP A 94 5.83 -1.39 14.55
CA ASP A 94 7.04 -2.02 15.05
C ASP A 94 8.28 -1.62 14.25
N ASP A 95 8.09 -1.01 13.07
CA ASP A 95 9.19 -0.49 12.27
C ASP A 95 9.60 0.87 12.84
N GLU A 96 10.86 0.97 13.26
CA GLU A 96 11.34 2.20 13.92
C GLU A 96 11.34 3.43 13.03
N ASN A 97 11.24 3.25 11.71
CA ASN A 97 11.16 4.36 10.77
C ASN A 97 9.73 4.85 10.54
N ILE A 98 8.75 4.14 11.06
CA ILE A 98 7.33 4.46 10.90
C ILE A 98 6.78 4.88 12.26
N ILE A 99 6.35 6.12 12.38
CA ILE A 99 5.87 6.63 13.66
C ILE A 99 4.37 6.49 13.86
N GLU A 100 3.65 6.24 12.79
CA GLU A 100 2.20 6.08 12.89
C GLU A 100 1.67 5.33 11.68
N VAL A 101 0.63 4.54 11.88
CA VAL A 101 -0.12 3.85 10.82
C VAL A 101 -1.58 4.25 10.97
N GLY A 102 -2.27 4.43 9.87
CA GLY A 102 -3.68 4.75 9.97
C GLY A 102 -4.46 4.45 8.70
N TRP A 103 -5.77 4.28 8.89
CA TRP A 103 -6.72 4.23 7.79
C TRP A 103 -7.07 5.65 7.40
N CYS A 104 -7.03 5.95 6.11
CA CYS A 104 -7.31 7.28 5.60
C CYS A 104 -8.55 7.26 4.72
N VAL A 105 -9.36 8.30 4.80
CA VAL A 105 -10.50 8.52 3.91
C VAL A 105 -10.29 9.74 3.03
N GLU A 106 -9.24 10.48 3.29
CA GLU A 106 -8.82 11.60 2.45
C GLU A 106 -7.30 11.70 2.50
N ILE A 107 -6.73 12.37 1.53
CA ILE A 107 -5.27 12.51 1.45
C ILE A 107 -4.79 13.35 2.62
N PRO A 108 -3.86 12.84 3.44
CA PRO A 108 -3.40 13.59 4.62
C PRO A 108 -2.56 14.79 4.24
N ASP A 109 -2.48 15.72 5.16
CA ASP A 109 -1.51 16.83 5.07
C ASP A 109 -0.10 16.27 5.13
N GLU A 110 0.93 16.77 5.11
CA GLU A 110 2.28 16.20 5.24
C GLU A 110 2.50 14.95 4.39
N LEU A 111 1.86 14.90 3.23
CA LEU A 111 2.05 13.79 2.30
C LEU A 111 3.43 13.91 1.66
N TYR A 112 4.21 12.83 1.73
CA TYR A 112 5.54 12.82 1.15
C TYR A 112 5.50 12.74 -0.38
N TRP A 113 4.66 11.83 -0.90
CA TRP A 113 4.52 11.68 -2.36
C TRP A 113 3.20 10.97 -2.65
N GLY A 114 2.80 11.02 -3.90
CA GLY A 114 1.76 10.15 -4.39
C GLY A 114 0.37 10.76 -4.44
N GLY A 115 0.25 12.08 -4.32
CA GLY A 115 -1.08 12.70 -4.36
C GLY A 115 -1.86 12.38 -5.63
N LYS A 116 -1.22 12.44 -6.78
CA LYS A 116 -1.87 12.10 -8.05
C LYS A 116 -2.19 10.61 -8.12
N GLU A 117 -1.25 9.79 -7.65
CA GLU A 117 -1.42 8.35 -7.68
C GLU A 117 -2.55 7.90 -6.76
N ILE A 118 -2.63 8.48 -5.57
CA ILE A 118 -3.71 8.16 -4.64
C ILE A 118 -5.06 8.54 -5.24
N LYS A 119 -5.17 9.72 -5.83
CA LYS A 119 -6.42 10.15 -6.50
C LYS A 119 -6.82 9.18 -7.60
N LYS A 120 -5.85 8.69 -8.35
CA LYS A 120 -6.09 7.72 -9.40
C LYS A 120 -6.54 6.37 -8.81
N LEU A 121 -5.92 5.95 -7.70
CA LEU A 121 -6.21 4.67 -7.07
C LEU A 121 -7.60 4.61 -6.44
N ILE A 122 -8.08 5.73 -5.90
CA ILE A 122 -9.38 5.77 -5.23
C ILE A 122 -10.50 5.22 -6.14
N ASP A 123 -10.45 5.56 -7.42
CA ASP A 123 -11.47 5.13 -8.38
C ASP A 123 -10.92 4.16 -9.42
N TYR A 124 -9.80 3.52 -9.13
CA TYR A 124 -9.12 2.71 -10.13
C TYR A 124 -9.93 1.45 -10.49
N ASP A 125 -10.01 1.16 -11.77
CA ASP A 125 -10.66 -0.05 -12.28
C ASP A 125 -9.61 -1.14 -12.44
N TRP A 126 -9.64 -2.12 -11.56
CA TRP A 126 -8.67 -3.21 -11.52
C TRP A 126 -9.03 -4.37 -12.46
N SER A 127 -10.12 -4.26 -13.21
CA SER A 127 -10.61 -5.39 -14.02
C SER A 127 -9.64 -5.85 -15.09
N ASP A 128 -8.81 -4.94 -15.61
CA ASP A 128 -7.80 -5.28 -16.63
C ASP A 128 -6.43 -5.55 -16.04
N SER A 129 -6.31 -5.47 -14.72
CA SER A 129 -5.03 -5.70 -14.06
C SER A 129 -4.77 -7.19 -13.88
N ARG A 130 -3.49 -7.52 -13.74
CA ARG A 130 -3.11 -8.91 -13.52
C ARG A 130 -3.57 -9.34 -12.13
N THR A 131 -4.26 -10.48 -12.04
CA THR A 131 -4.71 -10.99 -10.75
C THR A 131 -3.75 -12.07 -10.26
N PHE A 132 -3.61 -12.15 -8.94
CA PHE A 132 -2.82 -13.21 -8.32
C PHE A 132 -3.71 -14.43 -8.14
N LYS A 133 -3.13 -15.60 -8.35
CA LYS A 133 -3.84 -16.84 -8.08
C LYS A 133 -3.83 -17.11 -6.59
N SER A 134 -4.97 -17.45 -6.10
CA SER A 134 -5.11 -17.83 -4.69
C SER A 134 -4.93 -19.32 -4.54
#